data_d3b699f28a7cac13e74ffa69852ca906
#
_entry.id   d3b699f28a7cac13e74ffa69852ca906
#
_cell.length_a   1.000
_cell.length_b   1.000
_cell.length_c   1.000
_cell.angle_alpha   90.00
_cell.angle_beta   90.00
_cell.angle_gamma   90.00
#
_symmetry.space_group_name_H-M   'P 1'
#
loop_
_entity.id
_entity.type
_entity.pdbx_description
1 polymer ?
#
loop_
_entity_poly.entity_id
_entity_poly.type
_entity_poly.pdbx_seq_one_letter_code
_entity_poly.pdbx_strand_id
1 'polypeptide(L)'
;MNFLEERIVKDGQVREGDILKVDSFLNHQLDIELLDRIGREFYEHFKGKRVTRVLTVEASGIAIAFPTAQLFGVPVVFAKKSRSMNLDGDLYTSIVHSYTYNVDNVITLSKQYLHADDSVLIVDDFMANGKAALGLIDICRQAGAEVAGVGIAIEKGFQNGGRLLREAGIDLYSLAIVDKMNGDGTICFRE
;
A
#
# COMPACT_ATOMS: atom_id res chain seq x y z
N MET A 1 -5.54 16.55 13.34
CA MET A 1 -4.58 16.09 12.29
C MET A 1 -3.46 15.29 12.94
N ASN A 2 -3.08 14.18 12.32
CA ASN A 2 -1.91 13.42 12.72
C ASN A 2 -0.64 13.93 11.99
N PHE A 3 0.52 13.38 12.33
CA PHE A 3 1.82 13.83 11.81
C PHE A 3 1.97 13.72 10.28
N LEU A 4 1.33 12.74 9.66
CA LEU A 4 1.38 12.55 8.21
C LEU A 4 0.48 13.56 7.50
N GLU A 5 -0.70 13.83 8.04
CA GLU A 5 -1.61 14.85 7.53
C GLU A 5 -0.98 16.24 7.62
N GLU A 6 -0.32 16.57 8.74
CA GLU A 6 0.44 17.84 8.90
C GLU A 6 1.54 17.94 7.85
N ARG A 7 2.27 16.83 7.59
CA ARG A 7 3.31 16.81 6.57
C ARG A 7 2.74 16.99 5.16
N ILE A 8 1.60 16.36 4.86
CA ILE A 8 0.92 16.50 3.57
C ILE A 8 0.46 17.95 3.37
N VAL A 9 -0.13 18.57 4.38
CA VAL A 9 -0.55 20.00 4.29
C VAL A 9 0.63 20.92 4.06
N LYS A 10 1.76 20.66 4.72
CA LYS A 10 2.94 21.51 4.66
C LYS A 10 3.70 21.41 3.33
N ASP A 11 3.94 20.18 2.85
CA ASP A 11 4.89 19.92 1.77
C ASP A 11 4.25 19.20 0.57
N GLY A 12 2.99 18.77 0.68
CA GLY A 12 2.23 18.16 -0.41
C GLY A 12 1.75 19.20 -1.43
N GLN A 13 1.52 18.79 -2.64
CA GLN A 13 1.02 19.64 -3.72
C GLN A 13 -0.19 18.99 -4.39
N VAL A 14 -1.31 19.69 -4.36
CA VAL A 14 -2.50 19.31 -5.13
C VAL A 14 -2.33 19.78 -6.58
N ARG A 15 -2.62 18.90 -7.53
CA ARG A 15 -2.62 19.17 -8.98
C ARG A 15 -3.98 18.84 -9.56
N GLU A 16 -4.27 19.40 -10.74
CA GLU A 16 -5.47 19.06 -11.50
C GLU A 16 -5.61 17.54 -11.73
N GLY A 17 -6.84 17.04 -11.74
CA GLY A 17 -7.13 15.62 -11.91
C GLY A 17 -6.98 14.79 -10.64
N ASP A 18 -7.23 15.37 -9.47
CA ASP A 18 -7.18 14.68 -8.18
C ASP A 18 -5.81 14.06 -7.85
N ILE A 19 -4.74 14.73 -8.27
CA ILE A 19 -3.37 14.30 -8.04
C ILE A 19 -2.83 14.98 -6.78
N LEU A 20 -2.42 14.17 -5.79
CA LEU A 20 -1.65 14.61 -4.64
C LEU A 20 -0.19 14.18 -4.82
N LYS A 21 0.70 15.16 -4.94
CA LYS A 21 2.16 14.92 -5.03
C LYS A 21 2.79 15.03 -3.65
N VAL A 22 3.49 13.99 -3.25
CA VAL A 22 4.25 13.88 -2.02
C VAL A 22 5.71 13.50 -2.29
N ASP A 23 6.18 13.89 -3.46
CA ASP A 23 7.47 13.49 -4.04
C ASP A 23 8.65 13.88 -3.15
N SER A 24 8.53 14.99 -2.43
CA SER A 24 9.60 15.54 -1.60
C SER A 24 9.89 14.76 -0.31
N PHE A 25 9.01 13.80 0.07
CA PHE A 25 9.18 13.09 1.34
C PHE A 25 8.79 11.60 1.32
N LEU A 26 8.08 11.12 0.26
CA LEU A 26 7.56 9.75 0.25
C LEU A 26 7.92 8.95 -1.01
N ASN A 27 7.90 9.56 -2.22
CA ASN A 27 7.93 8.80 -3.49
C ASN A 27 9.20 8.99 -4.33
N HIS A 28 9.86 10.15 -4.26
CA HIS A 28 11.12 10.43 -4.95
C HIS A 28 12.26 10.68 -3.97
N GLN A 29 12.05 11.59 -3.03
CA GLN A 29 12.91 11.75 -1.88
C GLN A 29 12.23 11.06 -0.70
N LEU A 30 12.99 10.31 0.08
CA LEU A 30 12.51 9.61 1.25
C LEU A 30 12.93 10.36 2.51
N ASP A 31 11.95 10.78 3.30
CA ASP A 31 12.18 11.30 4.64
C ASP A 31 12.22 10.10 5.61
N ILE A 32 13.42 9.76 6.04
CA ILE A 32 13.67 8.54 6.82
C ILE A 32 12.97 8.59 8.19
N GLU A 33 12.94 9.74 8.83
CA GLU A 33 12.24 9.90 10.12
C GLU A 33 10.73 9.73 9.96
N LEU A 34 10.17 10.29 8.90
CA LEU A 34 8.75 10.13 8.56
C LEU A 34 8.41 8.67 8.29
N LEU A 35 9.24 7.96 7.51
CA LEU A 35 9.03 6.55 7.19
C LEU A 35 9.11 5.67 8.43
N ASP A 36 10.05 5.93 9.35
CA ASP A 36 10.14 5.23 10.63
C ASP A 36 8.86 5.44 11.47
N ARG A 37 8.34 6.66 11.53
CA ARG A 37 7.07 6.94 12.21
C ARG A 37 5.89 6.22 11.58
N ILE A 38 5.79 6.19 10.25
CA ILE A 38 4.75 5.44 9.53
C ILE A 38 4.84 3.94 9.88
N GLY A 39 6.05 3.38 9.85
CA GLY A 39 6.28 1.97 10.23
C GLY A 39 5.86 1.66 11.67
N ARG A 40 6.10 2.59 12.61
CA ARG A 40 5.68 2.46 14.01
C ARG A 40 4.17 2.46 14.16
N GLU A 41 3.45 3.32 13.45
CA GLU A 41 1.98 3.36 13.47
C GLU A 41 1.39 2.04 12.95
N PHE A 42 1.91 1.51 11.85
CA PHE A 42 1.47 0.21 11.36
C PHE A 42 1.78 -0.92 12.34
N TYR A 43 2.98 -0.91 12.93
CA TYR A 43 3.32 -1.88 13.97
C TYR A 43 2.36 -1.80 15.16
N GLU A 44 2.13 -0.61 15.71
CA GLU A 44 1.24 -0.41 16.86
C GLU A 44 -0.18 -0.90 16.58
N HIS A 45 -0.71 -0.65 15.38
CA HIS A 45 -2.04 -1.12 15.00
C HIS A 45 -2.12 -2.65 14.86
N PHE A 46 -1.11 -3.26 14.24
CA PHE A 46 -1.15 -4.69 13.90
C PHE A 46 -0.37 -5.61 14.86
N LYS A 47 0.33 -5.10 15.88
CA LYS A 47 1.18 -5.90 16.79
C LYS A 47 0.46 -7.02 17.54
N GLY A 48 -0.86 -6.94 17.68
CA GLY A 48 -1.69 -7.99 18.27
C GLY A 48 -1.97 -9.17 17.34
N LYS A 49 -1.57 -9.08 16.06
CA LYS A 49 -1.77 -10.12 15.06
C LYS A 49 -0.49 -10.90 14.80
N ARG A 50 -0.67 -12.15 14.37
CA ARG A 50 0.45 -12.91 13.83
C ARG A 50 0.82 -12.30 12.47
N VAL A 51 2.05 -11.82 12.32
CA VAL A 51 2.62 -11.37 11.05
C VAL A 51 3.91 -12.14 10.82
N THR A 52 4.04 -12.80 9.67
CA THR A 52 5.26 -13.56 9.30
C THR A 52 5.99 -12.90 8.14
N ARG A 53 5.32 -12.05 7.38
CA ARG A 53 5.86 -11.30 6.25
C ARG A 53 5.17 -9.97 6.09
N VAL A 54 5.91 -8.97 5.65
CA VAL A 54 5.35 -7.73 5.12
C VAL A 54 5.42 -7.80 3.61
N LEU A 55 4.29 -7.60 2.93
CA LEU A 55 4.15 -7.66 1.48
C LEU A 55 3.79 -6.28 0.92
N THR A 56 4.44 -5.91 -0.17
CA THR A 56 4.15 -4.66 -0.88
C THR A 56 4.33 -4.84 -2.40
N VAL A 57 4.21 -3.75 -3.15
CA VAL A 57 4.50 -3.69 -4.58
C VAL A 57 5.58 -2.63 -4.87
N GLU A 58 6.49 -2.94 -5.81
CA GLU A 58 7.51 -1.96 -6.23
C GLU A 58 6.87 -0.69 -6.82
N ALA A 59 7.46 0.50 -6.67
CA ALA A 59 8.71 0.76 -5.96
C ALA A 59 8.46 1.44 -4.59
N SER A 60 7.53 2.41 -4.48
CA SER A 60 7.37 3.30 -3.33
C SER A 60 6.93 2.58 -2.06
N GLY A 61 6.11 1.53 -2.18
CA GLY A 61 5.70 0.71 -1.04
C GLY A 61 6.86 0.05 -0.29
N ILE A 62 7.99 -0.22 -0.97
CA ILE A 62 9.18 -0.84 -0.35
C ILE A 62 9.75 0.04 0.77
N ALA A 63 9.74 1.36 0.58
CA ALA A 63 10.26 2.30 1.55
C ALA A 63 9.49 2.27 2.88
N ILE A 64 8.18 2.02 2.83
CA ILE A 64 7.30 1.90 4.02
C ILE A 64 7.36 0.48 4.60
N ALA A 65 7.46 -0.53 3.74
CA ALA A 65 7.52 -1.92 4.16
C ALA A 65 8.75 -2.20 5.03
N PHE A 66 9.88 -1.57 4.73
CA PHE A 66 11.14 -1.82 5.44
C PHE A 66 11.04 -1.49 6.95
N PRO A 67 10.73 -0.25 7.40
CA PRO A 67 10.63 0.05 8.82
C PRO A 67 9.50 -0.72 9.51
N THR A 68 8.39 -1.00 8.82
CA THR A 68 7.31 -1.82 9.35
C THR A 68 7.79 -3.25 9.64
N ALA A 69 8.43 -3.90 8.68
CA ALA A 69 8.94 -5.26 8.81
C ALA A 69 10.05 -5.38 9.85
N GLN A 70 10.89 -4.35 9.97
CA GLN A 70 11.95 -4.28 10.99
C GLN A 70 11.38 -4.38 12.40
N LEU A 71 10.25 -3.71 12.68
CA LEU A 71 9.61 -3.74 13.99
C LEU A 71 8.93 -5.09 14.28
N PHE A 72 8.38 -5.75 13.26
CA PHE A 72 7.87 -7.12 13.38
C PHE A 72 8.97 -8.19 13.43
N GLY A 73 10.20 -7.88 13.05
CA GLY A 73 11.29 -8.84 12.94
C GLY A 73 11.08 -9.88 11.83
N VAL A 74 10.41 -9.49 10.72
CA VAL A 74 10.05 -10.39 9.61
C VAL A 74 10.60 -9.87 8.28
N PRO A 75 10.74 -10.73 7.25
CA PRO A 75 11.19 -10.29 5.94
C PRO A 75 10.14 -9.43 5.22
N VAL A 76 10.63 -8.51 4.37
CA VAL A 76 9.86 -7.84 3.34
C VAL A 76 9.88 -8.66 2.07
N VAL A 77 8.72 -8.89 1.49
CA VAL A 77 8.56 -9.44 0.15
C VAL A 77 7.86 -8.39 -0.71
N PHE A 78 8.28 -8.24 -1.95
CA PHE A 78 7.62 -7.27 -2.85
C PHE A 78 7.31 -7.88 -4.21
N ALA A 79 6.09 -7.62 -4.67
CA ALA A 79 5.66 -7.97 -6.01
C ALA A 79 6.25 -6.98 -7.03
N LYS A 80 6.60 -7.50 -8.19
CA LYS A 80 7.14 -6.72 -9.31
C LYS A 80 6.04 -6.38 -10.31
N LYS A 81 6.10 -5.17 -10.86
CA LYS A 81 5.25 -4.77 -11.99
C LYS A 81 5.87 -5.28 -13.28
N SER A 82 5.12 -6.05 -14.06
CA SER A 82 5.54 -6.55 -15.36
C SER A 82 4.64 -6.02 -16.47
N ARG A 83 5.21 -5.83 -17.65
CA ARG A 83 4.46 -5.44 -18.85
C ARG A 83 4.06 -6.64 -19.74
N SER A 84 4.54 -7.84 -19.45
CA SER A 84 4.26 -9.02 -20.24
C SER A 84 3.84 -10.22 -19.37
N MET A 85 2.93 -11.02 -19.90
CA MET A 85 2.52 -12.29 -19.28
C MET A 85 3.50 -13.45 -19.58
N ASN A 86 4.52 -13.24 -20.41
CA ASN A 86 5.54 -14.24 -20.71
C ASN A 86 6.59 -14.23 -19.59
N LEU A 87 6.21 -14.82 -18.45
CA LEU A 87 7.08 -14.92 -17.29
C LEU A 87 7.45 -16.40 -17.14
N ASP A 88 8.70 -16.70 -17.43
CA ASP A 88 9.27 -18.00 -17.10
C ASP A 88 9.49 -18.07 -15.58
N GLY A 89 9.00 -19.15 -14.99
CA GLY A 89 9.23 -19.42 -13.59
C GLY A 89 7.98 -19.69 -12.77
N ASP A 90 8.21 -20.10 -11.55
CA ASP A 90 7.16 -20.47 -10.59
C ASP A 90 6.68 -19.20 -9.86
N LEU A 91 5.72 -18.48 -10.46
CA LEU A 91 5.23 -17.18 -10.03
C LEU A 91 3.75 -17.23 -9.67
N TYR A 92 3.39 -16.48 -8.62
CA TYR A 92 2.04 -15.97 -8.46
C TYR A 92 1.87 -14.75 -9.35
N THR A 93 0.73 -14.63 -10.01
CA THR A 93 0.46 -13.53 -10.94
C THR A 93 -0.94 -12.99 -10.71
N SER A 94 -1.08 -11.67 -10.60
CA SER A 94 -2.38 -11.02 -10.56
C SER A 94 -2.44 -9.90 -11.60
N ILE A 95 -3.57 -9.84 -12.32
CA ILE A 95 -3.81 -8.83 -13.35
C ILE A 95 -4.66 -7.72 -12.75
N VAL A 96 -4.08 -6.53 -12.71
CA VAL A 96 -4.73 -5.33 -12.20
C VAL A 96 -5.07 -4.40 -13.36
N HIS A 97 -6.32 -4.48 -13.83
CA HIS A 97 -6.78 -3.65 -14.95
C HIS A 97 -6.82 -2.16 -14.59
N SER A 98 -6.13 -1.31 -15.35
CA SER A 98 -6.19 0.15 -15.20
C SER A 98 -7.20 0.76 -16.18
N TYR A 99 -8.40 1.11 -15.69
CA TYR A 99 -9.42 1.77 -16.52
C TYR A 99 -8.99 3.16 -17.02
N THR A 100 -8.12 3.85 -16.28
CA THR A 100 -7.65 5.19 -16.66
C THR A 100 -6.73 5.18 -17.89
N TYR A 101 -5.92 4.13 -18.04
CA TYR A 101 -4.96 4.00 -19.13
C TYR A 101 -5.28 2.84 -20.07
N ASN A 102 -6.37 2.10 -19.80
CA ASN A 102 -6.76 0.88 -20.53
C ASN A 102 -5.59 -0.11 -20.72
N VAL A 103 -4.76 -0.22 -19.68
CA VAL A 103 -3.58 -1.10 -19.65
C VAL A 103 -3.70 -2.05 -18.47
N ASP A 104 -3.47 -3.33 -18.73
CA ASP A 104 -3.35 -4.33 -17.68
C ASP A 104 -1.96 -4.24 -17.05
N ASN A 105 -1.93 -3.92 -15.76
CA ASN A 105 -0.73 -4.04 -14.98
C ASN A 105 -0.69 -5.44 -14.37
N VAL A 106 0.31 -6.20 -14.75
CA VAL A 106 0.56 -7.53 -14.18
C VAL A 106 1.52 -7.36 -13.01
N ILE A 107 1.11 -7.81 -11.84
CA ILE A 107 2.02 -7.93 -10.70
C ILE A 107 2.38 -9.39 -10.48
N THR A 108 3.64 -9.64 -10.18
CA THR A 108 4.20 -11.00 -10.06
C THR A 108 5.02 -11.14 -8.80
N LEU A 109 4.97 -12.33 -8.21
CA LEU A 109 5.73 -12.69 -7.02
C LEU A 109 6.24 -14.14 -7.16
N SER A 110 7.53 -14.36 -6.86
CA SER A 110 8.07 -15.73 -6.84
C SER A 110 7.43 -16.55 -5.71
N LYS A 111 6.99 -17.77 -6.03
CA LYS A 111 6.41 -18.72 -5.06
C LYS A 111 7.40 -19.14 -3.97
N GLN A 112 8.71 -18.94 -4.19
CA GLN A 112 9.74 -19.22 -3.20
C GLN A 112 9.63 -18.36 -1.93
N TYR A 113 8.94 -17.20 -1.99
CA TYR A 113 8.94 -16.23 -0.91
C TYR A 113 7.60 -16.05 -0.21
N LEU A 114 6.55 -16.78 -0.65
CA LEU A 114 5.23 -16.73 -0.02
C LEU A 114 4.58 -18.10 -0.01
N HIS A 115 4.18 -18.56 1.17
CA HIS A 115 3.70 -19.92 1.42
C HIS A 115 2.38 -19.92 2.19
N ALA A 116 1.71 -21.09 2.22
CA ALA A 116 0.38 -21.24 2.82
C ALA A 116 0.35 -21.07 4.36
N ASP A 117 1.49 -21.20 5.02
CA ASP A 117 1.62 -20.97 6.47
C ASP A 117 1.96 -19.53 6.83
N ASP A 118 2.10 -18.65 5.84
CA ASP A 118 2.35 -17.23 6.08
C ASP A 118 1.07 -16.48 6.49
N SER A 119 1.26 -15.51 7.38
CA SER A 119 0.28 -14.49 7.73
C SER A 119 0.88 -13.14 7.36
N VAL A 120 0.26 -12.45 6.41
CA VAL A 120 0.83 -11.38 5.62
C VAL A 120 0.23 -10.04 6.00
N LEU A 121 1.06 -9.07 6.38
CA LEU A 121 0.69 -7.67 6.44
C LEU A 121 1.04 -7.00 5.10
N ILE A 122 0.03 -6.54 4.38
CA ILE A 122 0.21 -5.78 3.14
C ILE A 122 0.39 -4.30 3.51
N VAL A 123 1.38 -3.63 2.96
CA VAL A 123 1.57 -2.18 3.14
C VAL A 123 1.84 -1.48 1.82
N ASP A 124 1.33 -0.24 1.66
CA ASP A 124 1.58 0.57 0.48
C ASP A 124 1.56 2.07 0.81
N ASP A 125 2.13 2.89 -0.06
CA ASP A 125 2.18 4.35 0.11
C ASP A 125 0.84 5.01 -0.19
N PHE A 126 0.20 4.65 -1.31
CA PHE A 126 -1.09 5.21 -1.74
C PHE A 126 -2.13 4.15 -2.03
N MET A 127 -3.37 4.43 -1.64
CA MET A 127 -4.51 3.69 -2.11
C MET A 127 -5.54 4.63 -2.76
N ALA A 128 -5.81 4.40 -4.03
CA ALA A 128 -6.85 5.06 -4.82
C ALA A 128 -8.04 4.10 -5.03
N ASN A 129 -8.06 3.40 -6.14
CA ASN A 129 -9.09 2.39 -6.45
C ASN A 129 -8.87 1.03 -5.78
N GLY A 130 -7.81 0.89 -4.99
CA GLY A 130 -7.47 -0.34 -4.26
C GLY A 130 -6.89 -1.47 -5.11
N LYS A 131 -6.60 -1.21 -6.38
CA LYS A 131 -6.18 -2.27 -7.33
C LYS A 131 -4.90 -2.98 -6.92
N ALA A 132 -3.88 -2.23 -6.48
CA ALA A 132 -2.62 -2.83 -6.03
C ALA A 132 -2.85 -3.72 -4.81
N ALA A 133 -3.57 -3.23 -3.80
CA ALA A 133 -3.91 -4.00 -2.61
C ALA A 133 -4.73 -5.25 -2.94
N LEU A 134 -5.75 -5.14 -3.79
CA LEU A 134 -6.55 -6.30 -4.23
C LEU A 134 -5.71 -7.32 -5.00
N GLY A 135 -4.77 -6.86 -5.84
CA GLY A 135 -3.84 -7.73 -6.53
C GLY A 135 -2.90 -8.48 -5.60
N LEU A 136 -2.40 -7.81 -4.54
CA LEU A 136 -1.59 -8.46 -3.51
C LEU A 136 -2.40 -9.44 -2.67
N ILE A 137 -3.66 -9.13 -2.35
CA ILE A 137 -4.60 -10.03 -1.68
C ILE A 137 -4.85 -11.28 -2.53
N ASP A 138 -5.00 -11.10 -3.85
CA ASP A 138 -5.17 -12.23 -4.78
C ASP A 138 -3.91 -13.13 -4.82
N ILE A 139 -2.72 -12.55 -4.81
CA ILE A 139 -1.45 -13.28 -4.67
C ILE A 139 -1.41 -14.08 -3.37
N CYS A 140 -1.82 -13.49 -2.24
CA CYS A 140 -1.91 -14.20 -0.96
C CYS A 140 -2.88 -15.39 -1.06
N ARG A 141 -4.04 -15.20 -1.71
CA ARG A 141 -5.02 -16.28 -1.92
C ARG A 141 -4.44 -17.41 -2.78
N GLN A 142 -3.73 -17.11 -3.86
CA GLN A 142 -3.06 -18.11 -4.70
C GLN A 142 -2.00 -18.91 -3.92
N ALA A 143 -1.32 -18.26 -2.97
CA ALA A 143 -0.34 -18.91 -2.08
C ALA A 143 -0.99 -19.73 -0.96
N GLY A 144 -2.29 -19.55 -0.69
CA GLY A 144 -2.97 -20.07 0.49
C GLY A 144 -2.61 -19.34 1.78
N ALA A 145 -1.95 -18.17 1.68
CA ALA A 145 -1.52 -17.36 2.81
C ALA A 145 -2.68 -16.53 3.39
N GLU A 146 -2.65 -16.32 4.69
CA GLU A 146 -3.59 -15.44 5.40
C GLU A 146 -3.20 -13.97 5.20
N VAL A 147 -4.19 -13.09 5.06
CA VAL A 147 -3.98 -11.63 5.10
C VAL A 147 -4.29 -11.13 6.51
N ALA A 148 -3.25 -10.77 7.26
CA ALA A 148 -3.38 -10.22 8.62
C ALA A 148 -4.04 -8.83 8.62
N GLY A 149 -3.76 -8.05 7.58
CA GLY A 149 -4.33 -6.71 7.39
C GLY A 149 -3.66 -5.95 6.26
N VAL A 150 -4.12 -4.73 6.06
CA VAL A 150 -3.59 -3.80 5.04
C VAL A 150 -3.31 -2.44 5.69
N GLY A 151 -2.07 -1.97 5.63
CA GLY A 151 -1.64 -0.65 6.09
C GLY A 151 -1.38 0.28 4.90
N ILE A 152 -2.03 1.44 4.86
CA ILE A 152 -1.89 2.43 3.80
C ILE A 152 -1.46 3.77 4.40
N ALA A 153 -0.39 4.36 3.85
CA ALA A 153 0.00 5.68 4.32
C ALA A 153 -1.04 6.74 3.93
N ILE A 154 -1.43 6.81 2.67
CA ILE A 154 -2.38 7.81 2.16
C ILE A 154 -3.50 7.13 1.38
N GLU A 155 -4.73 7.19 1.90
CA GLU A 155 -5.94 6.73 1.23
C GLU A 155 -6.65 7.92 0.57
N LYS A 156 -7.00 7.80 -0.71
CA LYS A 156 -7.93 8.72 -1.37
C LYS A 156 -9.37 8.30 -1.04
N GLY A 157 -9.91 8.81 0.07
CA GLY A 157 -11.21 8.43 0.63
C GLY A 157 -12.40 8.69 -0.29
N PHE A 158 -12.25 9.59 -1.26
CA PHE A 158 -13.24 9.86 -2.31
C PHE A 158 -13.24 8.80 -3.45
N GLN A 159 -12.30 7.85 -3.42
CA GLN A 159 -12.25 6.71 -4.34
C GLN A 159 -12.68 5.40 -3.65
N ASN A 160 -12.91 4.36 -4.45
CA ASN A 160 -13.58 3.15 -3.96
C ASN A 160 -12.69 2.16 -3.21
N GLY A 161 -11.36 2.29 -3.26
CA GLY A 161 -10.44 1.27 -2.75
C GLY A 161 -10.67 0.92 -1.28
N GLY A 162 -10.70 1.93 -0.42
CA GLY A 162 -10.91 1.71 1.01
C GLY A 162 -12.27 1.09 1.33
N ARG A 163 -13.33 1.52 0.64
CA ARG A 163 -14.66 0.95 0.81
C ARG A 163 -14.67 -0.54 0.43
N LEU A 164 -14.09 -0.90 -0.72
CA LEU A 164 -14.05 -2.28 -1.20
C LEU A 164 -13.31 -3.22 -0.24
N LEU A 165 -12.17 -2.78 0.32
CA LEU A 165 -11.42 -3.59 1.27
C LEU A 165 -12.19 -3.78 2.58
N ARG A 166 -12.78 -2.71 3.12
CA ARG A 166 -13.58 -2.79 4.36
C ARG A 166 -14.84 -3.66 4.20
N GLU A 167 -15.55 -3.54 3.07
CA GLU A 167 -16.71 -4.40 2.74
C GLU A 167 -16.32 -5.88 2.57
N ALA A 168 -15.09 -6.15 2.12
CA ALA A 168 -14.52 -7.50 2.05
C ALA A 168 -14.08 -8.05 3.42
N GLY A 169 -14.26 -7.30 4.52
CA GLY A 169 -13.88 -7.70 5.87
C GLY A 169 -12.36 -7.63 6.13
N ILE A 170 -11.61 -6.94 5.29
CA ILE A 170 -10.16 -6.72 5.48
C ILE A 170 -9.96 -5.67 6.58
N ASP A 171 -9.08 -5.98 7.53
CA ASP A 171 -8.61 -4.99 8.51
C ASP A 171 -7.69 -3.99 7.79
N LEU A 172 -8.29 -2.85 7.41
CA LEU A 172 -7.62 -1.77 6.70
C LEU A 172 -7.35 -0.61 7.64
N TYR A 173 -6.08 -0.27 7.80
CA TYR A 173 -5.62 0.88 8.54
C TYR A 173 -4.95 1.88 7.62
N SER A 174 -5.55 3.07 7.47
CA SER A 174 -5.01 4.17 6.65
C SER A 174 -4.64 5.33 7.56
N LEU A 175 -3.36 5.80 7.47
CA LEU A 175 -2.87 6.87 8.34
C LEU A 175 -3.46 8.23 8.00
N ALA A 176 -3.54 8.56 6.72
CA ALA A 176 -4.17 9.78 6.25
C ALA A 176 -5.26 9.41 5.23
N ILE A 177 -6.50 9.79 5.50
CA ILE A 177 -7.61 9.58 4.56
C ILE A 177 -8.00 10.94 4.00
N VAL A 178 -7.68 11.17 2.73
CA VAL A 178 -8.01 12.40 2.01
C VAL A 178 -9.43 12.26 1.46
N ASP A 179 -10.37 12.99 2.04
CA ASP A 179 -11.77 12.99 1.59
C ASP A 179 -12.03 13.98 0.45
N LYS A 180 -11.24 15.05 0.39
CA LYS A 180 -11.37 16.05 -0.68
C LYS A 180 -10.08 16.83 -0.88
N MET A 181 -9.81 17.17 -2.13
CA MET A 181 -8.78 18.12 -2.54
C MET A 181 -9.46 19.24 -3.35
N ASN A 182 -9.18 20.49 -3.00
CA ASN A 182 -9.76 21.64 -3.68
C ASN A 182 -8.73 22.26 -4.64
N GLY A 183 -9.24 22.98 -5.65
CA GLY A 183 -8.38 23.64 -6.65
C GLY A 183 -7.51 24.76 -6.11
N ASP A 184 -7.79 25.26 -4.90
CA ASP A 184 -6.97 26.22 -4.17
C ASP A 184 -5.81 25.59 -3.38
N GLY A 185 -5.67 24.25 -3.46
CA GLY A 185 -4.64 23.48 -2.76
C GLY A 185 -5.04 23.00 -1.37
N THR A 186 -6.22 23.34 -0.87
CA THR A 186 -6.69 22.85 0.44
C THR A 186 -7.05 21.35 0.39
N ILE A 187 -6.73 20.63 1.47
CA ILE A 187 -6.98 19.20 1.61
C ILE A 187 -7.86 18.98 2.84
N CYS A 188 -8.93 18.21 2.67
CA CYS A 188 -9.79 17.78 3.77
C CYS A 188 -9.51 16.30 4.07
N PHE A 189 -9.19 16.02 5.33
CA PHE A 189 -9.01 14.66 5.81
C PHE A 189 -10.26 14.17 6.53
N ARG A 190 -10.45 12.86 6.54
CA ARG A 190 -11.49 12.19 7.32
C ARG A 190 -11.10 12.22 8.79
N GLU A 191 -12.07 12.51 9.68
CA GLU A 191 -11.93 12.42 11.14
C GLU A 191 -12.03 10.96 11.63
#